data_256ab2855d65cc5bb7fa05c506dc682b
#
_entry.id   256ab2855d65cc5bb7fa05c506dc682b
#
_cell.length_a   1.000
_cell.length_b   1.000
_cell.length_c   1.000
_cell.angle_alpha   90.00
_cell.angle_beta   90.00
_cell.angle_gamma   90.00
#
_symmetry.space_group_name_H-M   'P 1'
#
loop_
_entity.id
_entity.type
_entity.pdbx_description
1 polymer ?
#
loop_
_entity_poly.entity_id
_entity_poly.type
_entity_poly.pdbx_seq_one_letter_code
_entity_poly.pdbx_strand_id
1 'polypeptide(L)'
;MIWSDIYKELSARILNMRQMIDSLDELSPELAEELRTVPEVRYIDLWHEQTEYLAEELPFPTPAVFIAFNTLETADIGALAQDIRLQVDLYIFWETFADTYDGAIMQTEALDYLNLMTVLNVLLHGYTGNKFSTMRKTGFQRMDSGGAGNLYRASFECTVRDYSAQELVVITDMLNKDIVISPKGTTLERSEDEGNLYDI
;
A
#
# COMPACT_ATOMS: atom_id res chain seq x y z
N MET A 1 9.09 7.95 -3.96
CA MET A 1 8.59 8.43 -2.65
C MET A 1 7.91 7.27 -1.93
N ILE A 2 8.24 7.03 -0.67
CA ILE A 2 7.93 5.77 0.03
C ILE A 2 6.43 5.41 0.04
N TRP A 3 5.54 6.33 0.39
CA TRP A 3 4.10 6.06 0.49
C TRP A 3 3.44 5.73 -0.85
N SER A 4 3.78 6.49 -1.91
CA SER A 4 3.27 6.22 -3.25
C SER A 4 3.81 4.91 -3.83
N ASP A 5 5.03 4.52 -3.45
CA ASP A 5 5.63 3.26 -3.90
C ASP A 5 4.93 2.08 -3.24
N ILE A 6 4.66 2.16 -1.92
CA ILE A 6 3.88 1.15 -1.19
C ILE A 6 2.47 1.00 -1.78
N TYR A 7 1.77 2.13 -2.01
CA TYR A 7 0.44 2.11 -2.61
C TYR A 7 0.44 1.42 -3.99
N LYS A 8 1.37 1.81 -4.87
CA LYS A 8 1.47 1.23 -6.22
C LYS A 8 1.80 -0.26 -6.19
N GLU A 9 2.67 -0.68 -5.28
CA GLU A 9 3.07 -2.08 -5.14
C GLU A 9 1.88 -2.94 -4.66
N LEU A 10 1.16 -2.50 -3.63
CA LEU A 10 -0.03 -3.18 -3.13
C LEU A 10 -1.15 -3.20 -4.17
N SER A 11 -1.41 -2.07 -4.83
CA SER A 11 -2.42 -1.97 -5.89
C SER A 11 -2.13 -2.90 -7.06
N ALA A 12 -0.88 -2.93 -7.53
CA ALA A 12 -0.47 -3.83 -8.61
C ALA A 12 -0.63 -5.30 -8.21
N ARG A 13 -0.28 -5.66 -6.97
CA ARG A 13 -0.42 -7.03 -6.47
C ARG A 13 -1.87 -7.48 -6.40
N ILE A 14 -2.77 -6.61 -5.95
CA ILE A 14 -4.21 -6.90 -5.84
C ILE A 14 -4.85 -6.95 -7.24
N LEU A 15 -4.59 -5.99 -8.12
CA LEU A 15 -5.15 -5.98 -9.49
C LEU A 15 -4.69 -7.15 -10.35
N ASN A 16 -3.48 -7.64 -10.12
CA ASN A 16 -2.94 -8.80 -10.82
C ASN A 16 -3.16 -10.12 -10.04
N MET A 17 -4.23 -10.21 -9.24
CA MET A 17 -4.49 -11.34 -8.34
C MET A 17 -4.42 -12.70 -9.04
N ARG A 18 -4.94 -12.83 -10.26
CA ARG A 18 -4.87 -14.08 -11.06
C ARG A 18 -3.44 -14.51 -11.29
N GLN A 19 -2.64 -13.61 -11.84
CA GLN A 19 -1.23 -13.89 -12.13
C GLN A 19 -0.46 -14.19 -10.82
N MET A 20 -0.79 -13.51 -9.73
CA MET A 20 -0.17 -13.77 -8.43
C MET A 20 -0.54 -15.15 -7.90
N ILE A 21 -1.81 -15.56 -7.97
CA ILE A 21 -2.25 -16.91 -7.58
C ILE A 21 -1.52 -17.98 -8.39
N ASP A 22 -1.40 -17.79 -9.70
CA ASP A 22 -0.70 -18.72 -10.60
C ASP A 22 0.80 -18.83 -10.31
N SER A 23 1.39 -17.82 -9.67
CA SER A 23 2.81 -17.80 -9.26
C SER A 23 3.09 -18.36 -7.88
N LEU A 24 2.06 -18.78 -7.13
CA LEU A 24 2.23 -19.34 -5.79
C LEU A 24 2.47 -20.86 -5.87
N ASP A 25 3.72 -21.27 -5.82
CA ASP A 25 4.16 -22.66 -5.97
C ASP A 25 3.66 -23.60 -4.85
N GLU A 26 3.25 -23.06 -3.69
CA GLU A 26 2.84 -23.81 -2.51
C GLU A 26 1.34 -24.11 -2.44
N LEU A 27 0.53 -23.59 -3.37
CA LEU A 27 -0.90 -23.87 -3.40
C LEU A 27 -1.20 -25.25 -3.98
N SER A 28 -2.12 -25.98 -3.33
CA SER A 28 -2.67 -27.18 -3.98
C SER A 28 -3.41 -26.80 -5.26
N PRO A 29 -3.40 -27.67 -6.29
CA PRO A 29 -4.12 -27.41 -7.55
C PRO A 29 -5.62 -27.14 -7.32
N GLU A 30 -6.24 -27.83 -6.37
CA GLU A 30 -7.65 -27.67 -6.03
C GLU A 30 -7.93 -26.28 -5.45
N LEU A 31 -7.10 -25.84 -4.50
CA LEU A 31 -7.23 -24.52 -3.90
C LEU A 31 -6.95 -23.39 -4.92
N ALA A 32 -5.94 -23.58 -5.78
CA ALA A 32 -5.65 -22.62 -6.83
C ALA A 32 -6.84 -22.45 -7.80
N GLU A 33 -7.50 -23.56 -8.15
CA GLU A 33 -8.69 -23.51 -9.02
C GLU A 33 -9.86 -22.83 -8.33
N GLU A 34 -10.11 -23.13 -7.04
CA GLU A 34 -11.14 -22.46 -6.25
C GLU A 34 -10.90 -20.95 -6.16
N LEU A 35 -9.66 -20.53 -5.87
CA LEU A 35 -9.31 -19.10 -5.80
C LEU A 35 -9.48 -18.37 -7.15
N ARG A 36 -9.33 -19.09 -8.28
CA ARG A 36 -9.54 -18.54 -9.62
C ARG A 36 -11.02 -18.29 -9.95
N THR A 37 -11.95 -18.92 -9.28
CA THR A 37 -13.39 -18.68 -9.51
C THR A 37 -13.86 -17.35 -8.91
N VAL A 38 -13.13 -16.82 -7.91
CA VAL A 38 -13.48 -15.58 -7.24
C VAL A 38 -13.35 -14.39 -8.19
N PRO A 39 -14.35 -13.49 -8.29
CA PRO A 39 -14.26 -12.29 -9.12
C PRO A 39 -13.08 -11.39 -8.79
N GLU A 40 -12.46 -10.86 -9.82
CA GLU A 40 -11.30 -9.96 -9.68
C GLU A 40 -11.69 -8.60 -9.12
N VAL A 41 -10.79 -8.00 -8.35
CA VAL A 41 -10.90 -6.59 -7.97
C VAL A 41 -10.83 -5.71 -9.21
N ARG A 42 -11.84 -4.85 -9.39
CA ARG A 42 -12.00 -3.99 -10.57
C ARG A 42 -11.59 -2.55 -10.35
N TYR A 43 -11.54 -2.14 -9.08
CA TYR A 43 -11.22 -0.77 -8.72
C TYR A 43 -10.39 -0.73 -7.45
N ILE A 44 -9.33 0.10 -7.46
CA ILE A 44 -8.50 0.37 -6.28
C ILE A 44 -8.27 1.87 -6.17
N ASP A 45 -8.42 2.39 -4.95
CA ASP A 45 -8.15 3.78 -4.63
C ASP A 45 -7.68 3.91 -3.17
N LEU A 46 -7.31 5.12 -2.75
CA LEU A 46 -7.14 5.45 -1.34
C LEU A 46 -8.50 5.60 -0.66
N TRP A 47 -8.59 5.19 0.60
CA TRP A 47 -9.81 5.33 1.37
C TRP A 47 -10.04 6.79 1.79
N HIS A 48 -11.19 7.34 1.47
CA HIS A 48 -11.70 8.64 1.88
C HIS A 48 -13.23 8.63 2.02
N GLU A 49 -13.78 7.53 2.56
CA GLU A 49 -15.23 7.39 2.87
C GLU A 49 -16.14 7.36 1.63
N GLN A 50 -15.62 6.97 0.47
CA GLN A 50 -16.37 6.96 -0.81
C GLN A 50 -17.70 6.20 -0.74
N THR A 51 -17.78 5.20 0.14
CA THR A 51 -19.00 4.38 0.28
C THR A 51 -20.16 5.11 0.97
N GLU A 52 -19.88 6.18 1.73
CA GLU A 52 -20.91 6.97 2.39
C GLU A 52 -21.64 7.90 1.41
N TYR A 53 -21.02 8.22 0.28
CA TYR A 53 -21.50 9.18 -0.70
C TYR A 53 -21.76 8.56 -2.08
N LEU A 54 -22.04 7.24 -2.14
CA LEU A 54 -22.28 6.52 -3.41
C LEU A 54 -23.31 7.16 -4.33
N ALA A 55 -24.29 7.87 -3.77
CA ALA A 55 -25.31 8.58 -4.56
C ALA A 55 -24.83 9.91 -5.16
N GLU A 56 -23.76 10.48 -4.61
CA GLU A 56 -23.22 11.81 -4.96
C GLU A 56 -21.91 11.71 -5.74
N GLU A 57 -21.17 10.61 -5.56
CA GLU A 57 -19.91 10.36 -6.26
C GLU A 57 -20.11 9.58 -7.56
N LEU A 58 -19.13 9.64 -8.44
CA LEU A 58 -19.13 8.83 -9.66
C LEU A 58 -19.12 7.34 -9.28
N PRO A 59 -20.02 6.53 -9.86
CA PRO A 59 -20.06 5.10 -9.58
C PRO A 59 -18.73 4.45 -9.99
N PHE A 60 -18.16 3.67 -9.11
CA PHE A 60 -16.99 2.85 -9.38
C PHE A 60 -17.37 1.37 -9.57
N PRO A 61 -16.63 0.61 -10.39
CA PRO A 61 -16.94 -0.79 -10.59
C PRO A 61 -16.60 -1.63 -9.34
N THR A 62 -17.44 -2.59 -9.01
CA THR A 62 -17.23 -3.54 -7.90
C THR A 62 -16.84 -4.92 -8.41
N PRO A 63 -16.10 -5.74 -7.66
CA PRO A 63 -15.51 -5.48 -6.35
C PRO A 63 -14.47 -4.36 -6.34
N ALA A 64 -14.52 -3.49 -5.32
CA ALA A 64 -13.59 -2.40 -5.13
C ALA A 64 -12.78 -2.57 -3.83
N VAL A 65 -11.54 -2.13 -3.83
CA VAL A 65 -10.67 -2.12 -2.64
C VAL A 65 -10.10 -0.73 -2.44
N PHE A 66 -10.31 -0.18 -1.26
CA PHE A 66 -9.73 1.11 -0.89
C PHE A 66 -8.66 0.89 0.18
N ILE A 67 -7.51 1.51 -0.01
CA ILE A 67 -6.35 1.33 0.86
C ILE A 67 -6.22 2.54 1.78
N ALA A 68 -6.12 2.29 3.10
CA ALA A 68 -5.75 3.30 4.07
C ALA A 68 -4.45 2.95 4.79
N PHE A 69 -3.65 3.96 5.07
CA PHE A 69 -2.42 3.83 5.84
C PHE A 69 -2.56 4.51 7.19
N ASN A 70 -2.34 3.76 8.27
CA ASN A 70 -2.39 4.26 9.63
C ASN A 70 -1.06 3.96 10.33
N THR A 71 -0.37 4.99 10.79
CA THR A 71 0.82 4.83 11.61
C THR A 71 0.41 4.45 13.03
N LEU A 72 0.85 3.28 13.50
CA LEU A 72 0.62 2.82 14.85
C LEU A 72 1.68 3.34 15.82
N GLU A 73 2.93 3.33 15.37
CA GLU A 73 4.09 3.71 16.16
C GLU A 73 5.22 4.16 15.24
N THR A 74 6.04 5.08 15.73
CA THR A 74 7.30 5.49 15.09
C THR A 74 8.44 5.40 16.08
N ALA A 75 9.59 4.93 15.64
CA ALA A 75 10.82 4.87 16.43
C ALA A 75 12.00 5.41 15.63
N ASP A 76 12.75 6.33 16.22
CA ASP A 76 13.97 6.83 15.62
C ASP A 76 15.06 5.75 15.66
N ILE A 77 15.65 5.43 14.51
CA ILE A 77 16.72 4.45 14.36
C ILE A 77 18.08 5.09 14.05
N GLY A 78 18.12 6.41 14.02
CA GLY A 78 19.29 7.22 13.74
C GLY A 78 18.91 8.65 13.39
N ALA A 79 19.90 9.47 13.07
CA ALA A 79 19.63 10.83 12.63
C ALA A 79 18.83 10.80 11.31
N LEU A 80 17.64 11.38 11.32
CA LEU A 80 16.77 11.52 10.15
C LEU A 80 16.26 10.18 9.53
N ALA A 81 16.25 9.10 10.32
CA ALA A 81 15.76 7.80 9.91
C ALA A 81 14.80 7.22 10.95
N GLN A 82 13.70 6.65 10.51
CA GLN A 82 12.65 6.12 11.37
C GLN A 82 12.19 4.74 10.94
N ASP A 83 11.92 3.86 11.90
CA ASP A 83 11.10 2.68 11.71
C ASP A 83 9.63 3.05 12.06
N ILE A 84 8.75 2.78 11.11
CA ILE A 84 7.31 3.07 11.22
C ILE A 84 6.57 1.74 11.27
N ARG A 85 5.85 1.49 12.38
CA ARG A 85 4.89 0.40 12.45
C ARG A 85 3.62 0.85 11.77
N LEU A 86 3.38 0.29 10.59
CA LEU A 86 2.30 0.67 9.69
C LEU A 86 1.16 -0.35 9.75
N GLN A 87 -0.06 0.14 9.93
CA GLN A 87 -1.27 -0.60 9.64
C GLN A 87 -1.77 -0.21 8.27
N VAL A 88 -1.99 -1.23 7.44
CA VAL A 88 -2.64 -1.10 6.12
C VAL A 88 -4.03 -1.68 6.24
N ASP A 89 -5.03 -0.83 6.11
CA ASP A 89 -6.43 -1.23 6.08
C ASP A 89 -6.92 -1.32 4.64
N LEU A 90 -7.52 -2.45 4.30
CA LEU A 90 -8.21 -2.66 3.04
C LEU A 90 -9.71 -2.61 3.29
N TYR A 91 -10.37 -1.60 2.78
CA TYR A 91 -11.83 -1.51 2.76
C TYR A 91 -12.32 -2.15 1.46
N ILE A 92 -12.97 -3.30 1.61
CA ILE A 92 -13.42 -4.15 0.51
C ILE A 92 -14.90 -3.92 0.35
N PHE A 93 -15.29 -3.31 -0.77
CA PHE A 93 -16.67 -3.00 -1.09
C PHE A 93 -17.16 -3.86 -2.25
N TRP A 94 -18.29 -4.49 -2.03
CA TRP A 94 -18.98 -5.29 -3.03
C TRP A 94 -20.46 -5.05 -2.99
N GLU A 95 -21.00 -4.54 -4.06
CA GLU A 95 -22.42 -4.40 -4.24
C GLU A 95 -22.97 -5.72 -4.80
N THR A 96 -23.88 -6.35 -4.04
CA THR A 96 -24.61 -7.54 -4.47
C THR A 96 -26.05 -7.46 -3.99
N PHE A 97 -26.96 -7.87 -4.85
CA PHE A 97 -28.39 -7.97 -4.56
C PHE A 97 -28.82 -9.42 -4.33
N ALA A 98 -27.88 -10.36 -4.36
CA ALA A 98 -28.16 -11.78 -4.13
C ALA A 98 -28.31 -12.07 -2.63
N ASP A 99 -29.26 -12.93 -2.31
CA ASP A 99 -29.56 -13.32 -0.94
C ASP A 99 -28.55 -14.33 -0.39
N THR A 100 -28.16 -14.17 0.88
CA THR A 100 -27.19 -15.02 1.56
C THR A 100 -27.80 -16.08 2.47
N TYR A 101 -29.14 -16.09 2.65
CA TYR A 101 -29.79 -17.06 3.53
C TYR A 101 -29.67 -18.49 2.99
N ASP A 102 -29.75 -19.48 3.89
CA ASP A 102 -29.63 -20.88 3.55
C ASP A 102 -30.76 -21.32 2.60
N GLY A 103 -30.37 -21.92 1.47
CA GLY A 103 -31.30 -22.32 0.41
C GLY A 103 -31.68 -21.22 -0.60
N ALA A 104 -31.07 -20.03 -0.54
CA ALA A 104 -31.25 -19.04 -1.59
C ALA A 104 -30.66 -19.52 -2.93
N ILE A 105 -31.38 -19.25 -4.03
CA ILE A 105 -31.04 -19.73 -5.38
C ILE A 105 -29.63 -19.24 -5.79
N MET A 106 -29.26 -18.02 -5.41
CA MET A 106 -27.97 -17.39 -5.77
C MET A 106 -27.03 -17.26 -4.57
N GLN A 107 -27.19 -18.13 -3.56
CA GLN A 107 -26.38 -18.07 -2.34
C GLN A 107 -24.88 -18.13 -2.60
N THR A 108 -24.44 -18.97 -3.55
CA THR A 108 -23.02 -19.11 -3.89
C THR A 108 -22.43 -17.80 -4.38
N GLU A 109 -23.08 -17.11 -5.31
CA GLU A 109 -22.68 -15.80 -5.80
C GLU A 109 -22.73 -14.73 -4.71
N ALA A 110 -23.74 -14.82 -3.85
CA ALA A 110 -23.90 -13.92 -2.72
C ALA A 110 -22.76 -14.03 -1.71
N LEU A 111 -22.13 -15.20 -1.59
CA LEU A 111 -21.02 -15.46 -0.67
C LEU A 111 -19.64 -15.22 -1.28
N ASP A 112 -19.52 -14.98 -2.58
CA ASP A 112 -18.23 -14.79 -3.24
C ASP A 112 -17.40 -13.62 -2.67
N TYR A 113 -18.06 -12.62 -2.08
CA TYR A 113 -17.31 -11.55 -1.40
C TYR A 113 -16.48 -12.05 -0.19
N LEU A 114 -16.93 -13.13 0.47
CA LEU A 114 -16.16 -13.76 1.54
C LEU A 114 -14.94 -14.50 0.98
N ASN A 115 -15.09 -15.11 -0.20
CA ASN A 115 -14.01 -15.78 -0.91
C ASN A 115 -12.96 -14.75 -1.36
N LEU A 116 -13.36 -13.57 -1.81
CA LEU A 116 -12.43 -12.48 -2.14
C LEU A 116 -11.54 -12.12 -0.96
N MET A 117 -12.06 -12.14 0.27
CA MET A 117 -11.25 -11.86 1.45
C MET A 117 -10.21 -12.94 1.73
N THR A 118 -10.53 -14.19 1.40
CA THR A 118 -9.56 -15.30 1.45
C THR A 118 -8.46 -15.07 0.43
N VAL A 119 -8.81 -14.70 -0.80
CA VAL A 119 -7.83 -14.38 -1.85
C VAL A 119 -6.91 -13.23 -1.41
N LEU A 120 -7.46 -12.12 -0.92
CA LEU A 120 -6.65 -10.99 -0.46
C LEU A 120 -5.73 -11.39 0.71
N ASN A 121 -6.19 -12.29 1.60
CA ASN A 121 -5.34 -12.82 2.65
C ASN A 121 -4.18 -13.67 2.09
N VAL A 122 -4.44 -14.54 1.14
CA VAL A 122 -3.40 -15.36 0.47
C VAL A 122 -2.35 -14.46 -0.21
N LEU A 123 -2.78 -13.37 -0.84
CA LEU A 123 -1.88 -12.47 -1.55
C LEU A 123 -1.02 -11.61 -0.61
N LEU A 124 -1.53 -11.24 0.56
CA LEU A 124 -0.90 -10.20 1.38
C LEU A 124 -0.32 -10.71 2.69
N HIS A 125 -0.93 -11.72 3.32
CA HIS A 125 -0.37 -12.30 4.55
C HIS A 125 0.93 -13.04 4.24
N GLY A 126 2.01 -12.65 4.89
CA GLY A 126 3.34 -13.21 4.61
C GLY A 126 4.11 -12.51 3.50
N TYR A 127 3.47 -11.59 2.76
CA TYR A 127 4.14 -10.85 1.70
C TYR A 127 5.09 -9.78 2.26
N THR A 128 6.30 -9.74 1.71
CA THR A 128 7.32 -8.72 1.99
C THR A 128 7.51 -7.87 0.74
N GLY A 129 7.31 -6.57 0.86
CA GLY A 129 7.46 -5.65 -0.26
C GLY A 129 8.86 -5.00 -0.33
N ASN A 130 9.04 -4.17 -1.35
CA ASN A 130 10.32 -3.48 -1.56
C ASN A 130 10.61 -2.43 -0.48
N LYS A 131 9.58 -1.83 0.12
CA LYS A 131 9.68 -0.73 1.07
C LYS A 131 9.09 -1.06 2.44
N PHE A 132 8.59 -2.26 2.65
CA PHE A 132 8.00 -2.70 3.90
C PHE A 132 8.35 -4.16 4.23
N SER A 133 8.34 -4.47 5.50
CA SER A 133 8.56 -5.83 6.01
C SER A 133 7.37 -6.73 5.74
N THR A 134 7.48 -8.00 6.14
CA THR A 134 6.42 -9.00 6.02
C THR A 134 5.11 -8.50 6.63
N MET A 135 4.05 -8.46 5.81
CA MET A 135 2.69 -8.12 6.23
C MET A 135 2.06 -9.25 7.02
N ARG A 136 1.37 -8.90 8.09
CA ARG A 136 0.60 -9.85 8.93
C ARG A 136 -0.81 -9.34 9.11
N LYS A 137 -1.80 -10.18 8.80
CA LYS A 137 -3.20 -9.85 9.05
C LYS A 137 -3.43 -9.77 10.57
N THR A 138 -4.00 -8.68 11.01
CA THR A 138 -4.24 -8.39 12.44
C THR A 138 -5.72 -8.24 12.78
N GLY A 139 -6.56 -7.97 11.76
CA GLY A 139 -7.98 -7.77 12.00
C GLY A 139 -8.84 -8.01 10.77
N PHE A 140 -10.11 -8.23 11.05
CA PHE A 140 -11.15 -8.33 10.05
C PHE A 140 -12.49 -7.97 10.69
N GLN A 141 -13.23 -7.02 10.10
CA GLN A 141 -14.53 -6.62 10.62
C GLN A 141 -15.44 -6.08 9.53
N ARG A 142 -16.73 -6.27 9.73
CA ARG A 142 -17.76 -5.60 8.93
C ARG A 142 -17.80 -4.11 9.29
N MET A 143 -17.97 -3.28 8.26
CA MET A 143 -18.20 -1.84 8.39
C MET A 143 -19.62 -1.50 7.90
N ASP A 144 -20.11 -0.34 8.29
CA ASP A 144 -21.32 0.22 7.70
C ASP A 144 -20.98 0.74 6.29
N SER A 145 -21.82 0.37 5.31
CA SER A 145 -21.62 0.79 3.93
C SER A 145 -22.45 2.04 3.56
N GLY A 146 -23.20 2.58 4.51
CA GLY A 146 -24.10 3.72 4.26
C GLY A 146 -25.31 3.40 3.35
N GLY A 147 -25.46 2.15 2.89
CA GLY A 147 -26.54 1.77 1.96
C GLY A 147 -26.43 0.35 1.43
N ALA A 148 -26.67 0.18 0.13
CA ALA A 148 -26.56 -1.10 -0.53
C ALA A 148 -25.11 -1.57 -0.62
N GLY A 149 -24.89 -2.87 -0.41
CA GLY A 149 -23.59 -3.50 -0.54
C GLY A 149 -22.96 -3.95 0.77
N ASN A 150 -21.90 -4.71 0.64
CA ASN A 150 -21.11 -5.23 1.75
C ASN A 150 -19.77 -4.48 1.82
N LEU A 151 -19.49 -3.90 3.00
CA LEU A 151 -18.22 -3.25 3.29
C LEU A 151 -17.53 -3.99 4.42
N TYR A 152 -16.30 -4.42 4.16
CA TYR A 152 -15.45 -5.08 5.16
C TYR A 152 -14.09 -4.40 5.22
N ARG A 153 -13.54 -4.30 6.41
CA ARG A 153 -12.16 -3.86 6.64
C ARG A 153 -11.29 -5.06 7.03
N ALA A 154 -10.26 -5.32 6.25
CA ALA A 154 -9.19 -6.24 6.58
C ALA A 154 -7.94 -5.42 6.93
N SER A 155 -7.39 -5.63 8.14
CA SER A 155 -6.23 -4.90 8.64
C SER A 155 -4.98 -5.78 8.59
N PHE A 156 -3.89 -5.20 8.10
CA PHE A 156 -2.57 -5.82 8.07
C PHE A 156 -1.56 -4.91 8.72
N GLU A 157 -0.54 -5.47 9.36
CA GLU A 157 0.57 -4.72 9.94
C GLU A 157 1.88 -5.10 9.27
N CYS A 158 2.76 -4.12 9.10
CA CYS A 158 4.14 -4.28 8.66
C CYS A 158 5.01 -3.16 9.24
N THR A 159 6.33 -3.26 9.06
CA THR A 159 7.27 -2.19 9.40
C THR A 159 7.81 -1.56 8.12
N VAL A 160 7.81 -0.25 8.08
CA VAL A 160 8.38 0.56 7.01
C VAL A 160 9.58 1.30 7.57
N ARG A 161 10.72 1.22 6.88
CA ARG A 161 11.90 1.99 7.24
C ARG A 161 12.00 3.24 6.37
N ASP A 162 11.89 4.40 6.98
CA ASP A 162 11.87 5.69 6.28
C ASP A 162 13.20 6.43 6.44
N TYR A 163 13.90 6.62 5.32
CA TYR A 163 15.12 7.40 5.19
C TYR A 163 14.91 8.71 4.40
N SER A 164 13.68 9.07 4.09
CA SER A 164 13.39 10.19 3.17
C SER A 164 13.95 11.53 3.66
N ALA A 165 13.95 11.75 4.98
CA ALA A 165 14.53 12.96 5.57
C ALA A 165 16.06 12.98 5.41
N GLN A 166 16.72 11.84 5.55
CA GLN A 166 18.17 11.73 5.35
C GLN A 166 18.55 11.96 3.88
N GLU A 167 17.83 11.36 2.95
CA GLU A 167 18.05 11.56 1.51
C GLU A 167 17.90 13.02 1.12
N LEU A 168 16.89 13.72 1.65
CA LEU A 168 16.66 15.13 1.37
C LEU A 168 17.80 16.04 1.88
N VAL A 169 18.33 15.76 3.08
CA VAL A 169 19.45 16.53 3.64
C VAL A 169 20.70 16.35 2.79
N VAL A 170 21.03 15.12 2.40
CA VAL A 170 22.20 14.86 1.52
C VAL A 170 22.08 15.62 0.21
N ILE A 171 20.91 15.65 -0.41
CA ILE A 171 20.68 16.42 -1.64
C ILE A 171 20.84 17.92 -1.40
N THR A 172 20.31 18.44 -0.29
CA THR A 172 20.43 19.85 0.06
C THR A 172 21.86 20.26 0.31
N ASP A 173 22.64 19.45 1.01
CA ASP A 173 24.06 19.68 1.26
C ASP A 173 24.90 19.65 -0.04
N MET A 174 24.52 18.76 -0.98
CA MET A 174 25.15 18.74 -2.31
C MET A 174 24.83 19.99 -3.13
N LEU A 175 23.60 20.48 -3.05
CA LEU A 175 23.15 21.70 -3.76
C LEU A 175 23.75 22.97 -3.16
N ASN A 176 24.01 22.98 -1.86
CA ASN A 176 24.60 24.14 -1.15
C ASN A 176 26.12 24.17 -1.16
N LYS A 177 26.79 23.17 -1.78
CA LYS A 177 28.23 23.26 -2.01
C LYS A 177 28.49 24.32 -3.08
N ASP A 178 29.13 25.39 -2.68
CA ASP A 178 29.62 26.41 -3.60
C ASP A 178 30.66 25.77 -4.54
N ILE A 179 30.25 25.52 -5.77
CA ILE A 179 31.17 25.11 -6.82
C ILE A 179 31.76 26.38 -7.37
N VAL A 180 32.95 26.75 -6.88
CA VAL A 180 33.72 27.86 -7.45
C VAL A 180 34.42 27.34 -8.70
N ILE A 181 33.90 27.70 -9.86
CA ILE A 181 34.53 27.39 -11.15
C ILE A 181 35.43 28.58 -11.51
N SER A 182 36.72 28.38 -11.64
CA SER A 182 37.62 29.40 -12.15
C SER A 182 37.28 29.75 -13.61
N PRO A 183 37.63 30.94 -14.11
CA PRO A 183 37.41 31.31 -15.49
C PRO A 183 38.03 30.37 -16.52
N LYS A 184 38.93 29.46 -16.07
CA LYS A 184 39.52 28.42 -16.92
C LYS A 184 38.87 27.05 -16.73
N GLY A 185 37.73 26.96 -16.04
CA GLY A 185 37.03 25.70 -15.77
C GLY A 185 37.77 24.82 -14.72
N THR A 186 38.72 25.34 -14.00
CA THR A 186 39.42 24.60 -12.93
C THR A 186 38.69 24.85 -11.62
N THR A 187 38.25 23.80 -10.93
CA THR A 187 37.75 23.91 -9.57
C THR A 187 38.87 24.48 -8.70
N LEU A 188 38.63 25.60 -8.04
CA LEU A 188 39.56 26.06 -7.01
C LEU A 188 39.44 25.08 -5.85
N GLU A 189 40.42 24.24 -5.68
CA GLU A 189 40.56 23.48 -4.45
C GLU A 189 40.69 24.49 -3.31
N ARG A 190 39.95 24.26 -2.24
CA ARG A 190 40.12 25.00 -1.02
C ARG A 190 41.53 24.75 -0.54
N SER A 191 42.41 25.70 -0.78
CA SER A 191 43.77 25.62 -0.28
C SER A 191 43.81 26.00 1.20
N GLU A 192 44.81 25.55 1.91
CA GLU A 192 45.06 26.01 3.29
C GLU A 192 45.17 27.54 3.36
N ASP A 193 45.44 28.19 2.24
CA ASP A 193 45.47 29.65 2.11
C ASP A 193 44.08 30.30 2.11
N GLU A 194 42.98 29.54 1.95
CA GLU A 194 41.63 30.10 2.14
C GLU A 194 41.38 30.48 3.61
N GLY A 195 42.08 29.86 4.55
CA GLY A 195 42.12 30.31 5.94
C GLY A 195 42.66 31.71 6.10
N ASN A 196 43.62 32.07 5.22
CA ASN A 196 44.22 33.38 5.23
C ASN A 196 43.41 34.47 4.50
N LEU A 197 42.41 34.09 3.70
CA LEU A 197 41.47 35.03 3.06
C LEU A 197 40.50 35.66 4.07
N TYR A 198 40.39 35.07 5.25
CA TYR A 198 39.51 35.59 6.32
C TYR A 198 40.29 36.25 7.46
N ASP A 199 41.64 36.24 7.40
CA ASP A 199 42.53 36.85 8.42
C ASP A 199 43.01 38.26 8.01
N ILE A 200 42.36 38.90 7.06
CA ILE A 200 42.65 40.30 6.66
C ILE A 200 41.50 41.20 7.06
#